data_7c32b77e800110b1f393d4a32467bce1
#
_entry.id   7c32b77e800110b1f393d4a32467bce1
#
_cell.length_a   1.000
_cell.length_b   1.000
_cell.length_c   1.000
_cell.angle_alpha   90.00
_cell.angle_beta   90.00
_cell.angle_gamma   90.00
#
_symmetry.space_group_name_H-M   'P 1'
#
loop_
_entity.id
_entity.type
_entity.pdbx_description
1 polymer ?
#
loop_
_entity_poly.entity_id
_entity_poly.type
_entity_poly.pdbx_seq_one_letter_code
_entity_poly.pdbx_strand_id
1 'polypeptide(L)'
;SIYGWKEFELEVMRDSDGNGVIVCGIENFDPMGIHTGDSITVAPIQTLSDKEYQIMRDEALLCLDTIGIATGGSNVQFAVNPKNGDRRIIEMNPRVSRSSALASKATGFPIAKFAALLAVGYNLTELENDITGTTPASFEPVQDYVVVKIPRFDFPKFPSTDDILGTSMQSVGEVMS
;
A
#
# COMPACT_ATOMS: atom_id res chain seq x y z
N SER A 1 19.61 12.96 1.68
CA SER A 1 18.61 12.98 0.60
C SER A 1 18.27 11.55 0.21
N ILE A 2 16.98 11.29 -0.01
CA ILE A 2 16.47 10.00 -0.51
C ILE A 2 16.05 10.09 -1.99
N TYR A 3 16.40 11.17 -2.66
CA TYR A 3 16.12 11.37 -4.07
C TYR A 3 16.72 10.22 -4.91
N GLY A 4 15.92 9.64 -5.79
CA GLY A 4 16.33 8.49 -6.61
C GLY A 4 16.35 7.13 -5.91
N TRP A 5 15.92 7.06 -4.62
CA TRP A 5 15.69 5.79 -3.96
C TRP A 5 14.43 5.13 -4.53
N LYS A 6 14.35 3.82 -4.42
CA LYS A 6 13.14 3.06 -4.76
C LYS A 6 12.05 3.35 -3.74
N GLU A 7 10.81 3.31 -4.19
CA GLU A 7 9.64 3.52 -3.33
C GLU A 7 8.75 2.29 -3.31
N PHE A 8 8.32 1.92 -2.10
CA PHE A 8 7.43 0.80 -1.84
C PHE A 8 6.32 1.22 -0.88
N GLU A 9 5.19 0.55 -0.98
CA GLU A 9 4.05 0.75 -0.10
C GLU A 9 3.55 -0.59 0.42
N LEU A 10 3.12 -0.61 1.69
CA LEU A 10 2.39 -1.74 2.26
C LEU A 10 1.00 -1.28 2.68
N GLU A 11 -0.01 -1.98 2.18
CA GLU A 11 -1.38 -1.86 2.67
C GLU A 11 -1.58 -2.84 3.81
N VAL A 12 -1.81 -2.30 4.99
CA VAL A 12 -1.83 -3.04 6.26
C VAL A 12 -3.21 -2.92 6.88
N MET A 13 -3.73 -4.02 7.42
CA MET A 13 -4.90 -3.99 8.29
C MET A 13 -4.54 -4.46 9.68
N ARG A 14 -5.18 -3.88 10.69
CA ARG A 14 -4.98 -4.23 12.09
C ARG A 14 -6.30 -4.24 12.83
N ASP A 15 -6.46 -5.20 13.76
CA ASP A 15 -7.60 -5.26 14.67
C ASP A 15 -7.22 -4.83 16.09
N SER A 16 -8.22 -4.76 16.97
CA SER A 16 -8.05 -4.32 18.37
C SER A 16 -7.27 -5.33 19.23
N ASP A 17 -7.18 -6.59 18.82
CA ASP A 17 -6.40 -7.62 19.52
C ASP A 17 -4.92 -7.62 19.08
N GLY A 18 -4.55 -6.70 18.17
CA GLY A 18 -3.19 -6.56 17.69
C GLY A 18 -2.83 -7.48 16.52
N ASN A 19 -3.79 -8.21 15.95
CA ASN A 19 -3.53 -8.98 14.74
C ASN A 19 -3.30 -8.03 13.56
N GLY A 20 -2.23 -8.24 12.81
CA GLY A 20 -1.88 -7.46 11.64
C GLY A 20 -1.81 -8.31 10.39
N VAL A 21 -2.30 -7.78 9.27
CA VAL A 21 -2.28 -8.42 7.94
C VAL A 21 -1.70 -7.44 6.93
N ILE A 22 -0.69 -7.88 6.19
CA ILE A 22 -0.23 -7.17 5.00
C ILE A 22 -1.09 -7.63 3.83
N VAL A 23 -2.03 -6.79 3.43
CA VAL A 23 -2.97 -7.12 2.35
C VAL A 23 -2.27 -7.13 1.00
N CYS A 24 -1.37 -6.15 0.78
CA CYS A 24 -0.66 -6.01 -0.49
C CYS A 24 0.63 -5.23 -0.30
N GLY A 25 1.68 -5.70 -0.96
CA GLY A 25 2.89 -4.92 -1.19
C GLY A 25 2.87 -4.33 -2.60
N ILE A 26 3.18 -3.06 -2.72
CA ILE A 26 3.15 -2.29 -3.96
C ILE A 26 4.54 -1.69 -4.21
N GLU A 27 5.02 -1.78 -5.43
CA GLU A 27 6.26 -1.15 -5.86
C GLU A 27 5.96 -0.02 -6.84
N ASN A 28 6.55 1.15 -6.61
CA ASN A 28 6.49 2.29 -7.52
C ASN A 28 7.63 2.19 -8.54
N PHE A 29 7.31 2.28 -9.83
CA PHE A 29 8.31 2.30 -10.90
C PHE A 29 9.13 3.59 -10.89
N ASP A 30 8.47 4.69 -10.59
CA ASP A 30 9.11 5.98 -10.49
C ASP A 30 9.86 6.09 -9.16
N PRO A 31 11.08 6.66 -9.16
CA PRO A 31 11.85 6.81 -7.94
C PRO A 31 11.28 7.90 -7.04
N MET A 32 11.77 7.94 -5.79
CA MET A 32 11.47 8.99 -4.83
C MET A 32 11.65 10.38 -5.43
N GLY A 33 10.65 11.22 -5.25
CA GLY A 33 10.53 12.57 -5.81
C GLY A 33 9.29 12.77 -6.67
N ILE A 34 8.62 11.69 -7.07
CA ILE A 34 7.32 11.70 -7.76
C ILE A 34 6.26 11.17 -6.79
N HIS A 35 5.11 11.85 -6.73
CA HIS A 35 4.01 11.44 -5.87
C HIS A 35 3.51 10.04 -6.25
N THR A 36 3.24 9.18 -5.27
CA THR A 36 2.80 7.78 -5.50
C THR A 36 1.54 7.68 -6.36
N GLY A 37 0.61 8.64 -6.25
CA GLY A 37 -0.57 8.73 -7.09
C GLY A 37 -0.28 8.93 -8.58
N ASP A 38 0.88 9.54 -8.89
CA ASP A 38 1.32 9.85 -10.25
C ASP A 38 2.31 8.82 -10.81
N SER A 39 2.74 7.87 -9.98
CA SER A 39 3.65 6.79 -10.38
C SER A 39 2.92 5.64 -11.06
N ILE A 40 3.60 4.98 -12.00
CA ILE A 40 3.23 3.62 -12.41
C ILE A 40 3.58 2.69 -11.26
N THR A 41 2.65 1.86 -10.85
CA THR A 41 2.86 0.93 -9.73
C THR A 41 2.57 -0.51 -10.13
N VAL A 42 3.21 -1.43 -9.47
CA VAL A 42 3.04 -2.87 -9.67
C VAL A 42 2.78 -3.57 -8.33
N ALA A 43 1.86 -4.50 -8.34
CA ALA A 43 1.57 -5.41 -7.24
C ALA A 43 1.57 -6.86 -7.74
N PRO A 44 2.17 -7.81 -7.01
CA PRO A 44 2.96 -7.62 -5.79
C PRO A 44 4.34 -6.99 -6.07
N ILE A 45 5.06 -6.64 -5.02
CA ILE A 45 6.45 -6.14 -5.10
C ILE A 45 7.32 -7.12 -5.89
N GLN A 46 8.12 -6.61 -6.82
CA GLN A 46 8.92 -7.41 -7.76
C GLN A 46 10.41 -7.47 -7.44
N THR A 47 10.96 -6.42 -6.82
CA THR A 47 12.42 -6.22 -6.77
C THR A 47 13.01 -6.22 -5.36
N LEU A 48 12.24 -6.60 -4.34
CA LEU A 48 12.77 -6.92 -3.01
C LEU A 48 13.05 -8.42 -2.89
N SER A 49 14.11 -8.76 -2.18
CA SER A 49 14.28 -10.14 -1.68
C SER A 49 13.25 -10.43 -0.59
N ASP A 50 12.96 -11.72 -0.37
CA ASP A 50 12.05 -12.13 0.71
C ASP A 50 12.51 -11.58 2.06
N LYS A 51 13.80 -11.62 2.36
CA LYS A 51 14.35 -11.06 3.60
C LYS A 51 14.06 -9.56 3.75
N GLU A 52 14.25 -8.77 2.72
CA GLU A 52 13.96 -7.33 2.74
C GLU A 52 12.47 -7.07 2.92
N TYR A 53 11.64 -7.85 2.25
CA TYR A 53 10.19 -7.76 2.38
C TYR A 53 9.71 -8.11 3.79
N GLN A 54 10.21 -9.19 4.41
CA GLN A 54 9.85 -9.56 5.78
C GLN A 54 10.25 -8.47 6.79
N ILE A 55 11.44 -7.90 6.65
CA ILE A 55 11.85 -6.78 7.52
C ILE A 55 10.92 -5.56 7.34
N MET A 56 10.57 -5.25 6.11
CA MET A 56 9.65 -4.14 5.81
C MET A 56 8.25 -4.36 6.42
N ARG A 57 7.77 -5.60 6.43
CA ARG A 57 6.51 -6.00 7.09
C ARG A 57 6.57 -5.74 8.59
N ASP A 58 7.64 -6.19 9.25
CA ASP A 58 7.84 -5.99 10.69
C ASP A 58 7.92 -4.49 11.03
N GLU A 59 8.65 -3.72 10.22
CA GLU A 59 8.75 -2.26 10.37
C GLU A 59 7.39 -1.56 10.19
N ALA A 60 6.55 -2.02 9.26
CA ALA A 60 5.21 -1.47 9.06
C ALA A 60 4.30 -1.74 10.27
N LEU A 61 4.28 -2.97 10.78
CA LEU A 61 3.51 -3.33 11.97
C LEU A 61 3.99 -2.56 13.21
N LEU A 62 5.30 -2.45 13.39
CA LEU A 62 5.90 -1.66 14.47
C LEU A 62 5.52 -0.17 14.36
N CYS A 63 5.42 0.37 13.14
CA CYS A 63 4.98 1.74 12.92
C CYS A 63 3.55 1.96 13.41
N LEU A 64 2.62 1.05 13.10
CA LEU A 64 1.24 1.09 13.58
C LEU A 64 1.17 1.00 15.11
N ASP A 65 1.96 0.11 15.70
CA ASP A 65 2.07 -0.03 17.16
C ASP A 65 2.57 1.25 17.83
N THR A 66 3.63 1.82 17.29
CA THR A 66 4.27 3.02 17.86
C THR A 66 3.35 4.24 17.82
N ILE A 67 2.57 4.36 16.76
CA ILE A 67 1.60 5.46 16.60
C ILE A 67 0.33 5.21 17.41
N GLY A 68 0.07 3.95 17.77
CA GLY A 68 -1.11 3.56 18.53
C GLY A 68 -2.35 3.37 17.66
N ILE A 69 -2.17 2.88 16.42
CA ILE A 69 -3.30 2.49 15.56
C ILE A 69 -3.91 1.21 16.11
N ALA A 70 -5.07 1.34 16.73
CA ALA A 70 -5.72 0.21 17.36
C ALA A 70 -6.46 -0.68 16.34
N THR A 71 -7.02 -0.10 15.29
CA THR A 71 -7.84 -0.86 14.33
C THR A 71 -7.97 -0.13 12.99
N GLY A 72 -8.19 -0.90 11.93
CA GLY A 72 -8.48 -0.38 10.59
C GLY A 72 -7.39 -0.64 9.56
N GLY A 73 -7.52 0.05 8.42
CA GLY A 73 -6.56 -0.01 7.32
C GLY A 73 -5.57 1.16 7.36
N SER A 74 -4.34 0.89 6.99
CA SER A 74 -3.27 1.88 6.91
C SER A 74 -2.38 1.62 5.70
N ASN A 75 -1.84 2.69 5.15
CA ASN A 75 -0.80 2.64 4.11
C ASN A 75 0.52 3.11 4.71
N VAL A 76 1.57 2.30 4.59
CA VAL A 76 2.93 2.64 5.05
C VAL A 76 3.86 2.71 3.84
N GLN A 77 4.53 3.85 3.67
CA GLN A 77 5.40 4.12 2.52
C GLN A 77 6.87 4.08 2.94
N PHE A 78 7.67 3.44 2.11
CA PHE A 78 9.10 3.22 2.34
C PHE A 78 9.94 3.71 1.18
N ALA A 79 11.06 4.35 1.49
CA ALA A 79 12.16 4.54 0.56
C ALA A 79 13.24 3.51 0.83
N VAL A 80 13.74 2.86 -0.22
CA VAL A 80 14.82 1.87 -0.14
C VAL A 80 15.98 2.30 -1.03
N ASN A 81 17.17 2.38 -0.44
CA ASN A 81 18.38 2.69 -1.19
C ASN A 81 18.77 1.51 -2.09
N PRO A 82 18.75 1.67 -3.42
CA PRO A 82 19.03 0.57 -4.33
C PRO A 82 20.49 0.05 -4.30
N LYS A 83 21.38 0.78 -3.60
CA LYS A 83 22.81 0.41 -3.55
C LYS A 83 23.16 -0.47 -2.35
N ASN A 84 22.49 -0.27 -1.21
CA ASN A 84 22.86 -0.93 0.04
C ASN A 84 21.65 -1.47 0.84
N GLY A 85 20.42 -1.25 0.36
CA GLY A 85 19.20 -1.71 1.01
C GLY A 85 18.78 -0.91 2.26
N ASP A 86 19.44 0.21 2.56
CA ASP A 86 18.98 1.10 3.63
C ASP A 86 17.54 1.53 3.40
N ARG A 87 16.73 1.48 4.43
CA ARG A 87 15.31 1.83 4.37
C ARG A 87 14.99 3.04 5.24
N ARG A 88 13.98 3.77 4.81
CA ARG A 88 13.35 4.85 5.59
C ARG A 88 11.85 4.77 5.42
N ILE A 89 11.11 4.86 6.52
CA ILE A 89 9.68 5.12 6.47
C ILE A 89 9.51 6.58 6.07
N ILE A 90 8.70 6.81 5.04
CA ILE A 90 8.41 8.14 4.50
C ILE A 90 7.23 8.74 5.24
N GLU A 91 6.13 7.99 5.24
CA GLU A 91 4.91 8.37 5.93
C GLU A 91 4.05 7.13 6.20
N MET A 92 3.12 7.28 7.12
CA MET A 92 2.04 6.34 7.35
C MET A 92 0.71 7.08 7.32
N ASN A 93 -0.21 6.56 6.53
CA ASN A 93 -1.56 7.10 6.38
C ASN A 93 -2.56 6.16 7.07
N PRO A 94 -3.05 6.49 8.30
CA PRO A 94 -3.95 5.62 9.07
C PRO A 94 -5.40 5.70 8.57
N ARG A 95 -5.59 5.41 7.31
CA ARG A 95 -6.88 5.48 6.63
C ARG A 95 -6.87 4.64 5.36
N VAL A 96 -8.06 4.28 4.89
CA VAL A 96 -8.26 3.73 3.53
C VAL A 96 -7.94 4.81 2.50
N SER A 97 -7.28 4.45 1.42
CA SER A 97 -6.75 5.34 0.39
C SER A 97 -7.00 4.82 -1.02
N ARG A 98 -6.49 5.52 -2.05
CA ARG A 98 -6.50 5.02 -3.43
C ARG A 98 -5.71 3.73 -3.57
N SER A 99 -4.56 3.62 -2.92
CA SER A 99 -3.76 2.40 -2.92
C SER A 99 -4.48 1.23 -2.24
N SER A 100 -5.34 1.49 -1.25
CA SER A 100 -6.21 0.46 -0.68
C SER A 100 -7.23 -0.06 -1.71
N ALA A 101 -7.77 0.81 -2.56
CA ALA A 101 -8.66 0.40 -3.65
C ALA A 101 -7.91 -0.44 -4.70
N LEU A 102 -6.69 -0.03 -5.06
CA LEU A 102 -5.79 -0.81 -5.91
C LEU A 102 -5.52 -2.18 -5.31
N ALA A 103 -5.09 -2.23 -4.05
CA ALA A 103 -4.80 -3.47 -3.33
C ALA A 103 -6.02 -4.39 -3.26
N SER A 104 -7.20 -3.84 -2.98
CA SER A 104 -8.45 -4.61 -2.94
C SER A 104 -8.78 -5.24 -4.29
N LYS A 105 -8.61 -4.52 -5.39
CA LYS A 105 -8.83 -5.05 -6.74
C LYS A 105 -7.75 -6.06 -7.12
N ALA A 106 -6.49 -5.81 -6.77
CA ALA A 106 -5.38 -6.68 -7.10
C ALA A 106 -5.46 -8.02 -6.37
N THR A 107 -5.84 -8.03 -5.10
CA THR A 107 -5.83 -9.22 -4.25
C THR A 107 -7.18 -9.90 -4.11
N GLY A 108 -8.28 -9.19 -4.34
CA GLY A 108 -9.63 -9.65 -3.99
C GLY A 108 -9.98 -9.45 -2.52
N PHE A 109 -9.08 -8.90 -1.69
CA PHE A 109 -9.33 -8.62 -0.28
C PHE A 109 -10.02 -7.27 -0.10
N PRO A 110 -11.28 -7.19 0.35
CA PRO A 110 -12.06 -5.96 0.37
C PRO A 110 -11.71 -5.09 1.59
N ILE A 111 -10.61 -4.34 1.51
CA ILE A 111 -10.05 -3.53 2.61
C ILE A 111 -11.11 -2.62 3.24
N ALA A 112 -11.91 -1.91 2.45
CA ALA A 112 -12.90 -0.97 2.97
C ALA A 112 -14.01 -1.68 3.79
N LYS A 113 -14.45 -2.87 3.35
CA LYS A 113 -15.42 -3.70 4.07
C LYS A 113 -14.85 -4.11 5.43
N PHE A 114 -13.65 -4.67 5.44
CA PHE A 114 -13.03 -5.12 6.69
C PHE A 114 -12.69 -3.93 7.60
N ALA A 115 -12.21 -2.81 7.07
CA ALA A 115 -11.98 -1.61 7.87
C ALA A 115 -13.25 -1.14 8.59
N ALA A 116 -14.41 -1.19 7.93
CA ALA A 116 -15.68 -0.84 8.54
C ALA A 116 -16.09 -1.83 9.64
N LEU A 117 -15.90 -3.14 9.43
CA LEU A 117 -16.20 -4.17 10.42
C LEU A 117 -15.29 -4.08 11.65
N LEU A 118 -13.98 -3.86 11.43
CA LEU A 118 -13.03 -3.64 12.50
C LEU A 118 -13.37 -2.39 13.33
N ALA A 119 -13.83 -1.31 12.68
CA ALA A 119 -14.21 -0.08 13.36
C ALA A 119 -15.43 -0.24 14.31
N VAL A 120 -16.28 -1.24 14.08
CA VAL A 120 -17.42 -1.56 14.98
C VAL A 120 -17.11 -2.70 15.94
N GLY A 121 -15.85 -3.13 16.04
CA GLY A 121 -15.36 -4.01 17.09
C GLY A 121 -15.17 -5.48 16.73
N TYR A 122 -15.29 -5.85 15.46
CA TYR A 122 -14.89 -7.20 15.02
C TYR A 122 -13.37 -7.32 14.95
N ASN A 123 -12.86 -8.53 15.12
CA ASN A 123 -11.45 -8.87 14.93
C ASN A 123 -11.24 -9.64 13.61
N LEU A 124 -10.03 -9.55 13.05
CA LEU A 124 -9.68 -10.25 11.80
C LEU A 124 -9.84 -11.77 11.89
N THR A 125 -9.69 -12.32 13.09
CA THR A 125 -9.85 -13.76 13.35
C THR A 125 -11.30 -14.21 13.40
N GLU A 126 -12.26 -13.29 13.60
CA GLU A 126 -13.69 -13.56 13.65
C GLU A 126 -14.37 -13.42 12.29
N LEU A 127 -13.71 -12.74 11.36
CA LEU A 127 -14.24 -12.46 10.02
C LEU A 127 -13.79 -13.52 9.03
N GLU A 128 -14.71 -13.95 8.17
CA GLU A 128 -14.38 -14.86 7.06
C GLU A 128 -13.62 -14.10 5.97
N ASN A 129 -12.59 -14.71 5.43
CA ASN A 129 -11.81 -14.19 4.31
C ASN A 129 -12.61 -14.33 3.01
N ASP A 130 -12.97 -13.23 2.39
CA ASP A 130 -13.80 -13.20 1.17
C ASP A 130 -13.12 -13.89 -0.04
N ILE A 131 -11.80 -14.07 -0.02
CA ILE A 131 -11.07 -14.74 -1.11
C ILE A 131 -11.23 -16.26 -1.00
N THR A 132 -11.04 -16.79 0.20
CA THR A 132 -11.01 -18.24 0.43
C THR A 132 -12.37 -18.81 0.80
N GLY A 133 -13.22 -18.02 1.46
CA GLY A 133 -14.51 -18.44 2.02
C GLY A 133 -14.41 -19.50 3.12
N THR A 134 -13.21 -19.78 3.62
CA THR A 134 -12.97 -20.86 4.59
C THR A 134 -11.92 -20.53 5.65
N THR A 135 -11.10 -19.53 5.44
CA THR A 135 -10.09 -19.08 6.39
C THR A 135 -10.49 -17.75 7.04
N PRO A 136 -9.95 -17.40 8.22
CA PRO A 136 -10.13 -16.08 8.80
C PRO A 136 -9.51 -14.97 7.94
N ALA A 137 -10.02 -13.76 8.07
CA ALA A 137 -9.47 -12.57 7.39
C ALA A 137 -8.06 -12.19 7.87
N SER A 138 -7.56 -12.81 8.93
CA SER A 138 -6.17 -12.70 9.40
C SER A 138 -5.15 -13.43 8.50
N PHE A 139 -5.62 -14.24 7.53
CA PHE A 139 -4.75 -14.87 6.53
C PHE A 139 -4.48 -13.90 5.38
N GLU A 140 -3.22 -13.68 5.09
CA GLU A 140 -2.79 -12.75 4.05
C GLU A 140 -3.11 -13.27 2.65
N PRO A 141 -3.55 -12.39 1.73
CA PRO A 141 -3.71 -12.75 0.33
C PRO A 141 -2.38 -13.15 -0.30
N VAL A 142 -2.41 -14.16 -1.15
CA VAL A 142 -1.29 -14.55 -2.02
C VAL A 142 -1.68 -14.28 -3.46
N GLN A 143 -0.80 -13.65 -4.20
CA GLN A 143 -1.02 -13.22 -5.57
C GLN A 143 -0.02 -13.90 -6.50
N ASP A 144 -0.51 -14.69 -7.47
CA ASP A 144 0.28 -15.42 -8.46
C ASP A 144 0.26 -14.76 -9.86
N TYR A 145 -0.21 -13.53 -9.92
CA TYR A 145 -0.26 -12.68 -11.11
C TYR A 145 0.20 -11.26 -10.74
N VAL A 146 0.53 -10.49 -11.76
CA VAL A 146 0.98 -9.10 -11.61
C VAL A 146 -0.14 -8.15 -12.04
N VAL A 147 -0.38 -7.13 -11.23
CA VAL A 147 -1.29 -6.04 -11.56
C VAL A 147 -0.49 -4.76 -11.69
N VAL A 148 -0.68 -4.05 -12.80
CA VAL A 148 -0.04 -2.76 -13.07
C VAL A 148 -1.10 -1.66 -13.00
N LYS A 149 -0.79 -0.60 -12.26
CA LYS A 149 -1.57 0.64 -12.23
C LYS A 149 -0.84 1.71 -13.05
N ILE A 150 -1.54 2.36 -13.97
CA ILE A 150 -1.03 3.49 -14.76
C ILE A 150 -1.90 4.70 -14.43
N PRO A 151 -1.31 5.84 -14.00
CA PRO A 151 -2.05 7.06 -13.71
C PRO A 151 -2.57 7.70 -15.01
N ARG A 152 -3.66 8.42 -14.89
CA ARG A 152 -4.24 9.23 -15.96
C ARG A 152 -4.14 10.71 -15.63
N PHE A 153 -3.65 11.50 -16.58
CA PHE A 153 -3.52 12.95 -16.48
C PHE A 153 -4.49 13.64 -17.47
N ASP A 154 -4.83 14.88 -17.18
CA ASP A 154 -5.69 15.70 -18.03
C ASP A 154 -5.12 17.13 -18.14
N PHE A 155 -3.82 17.23 -18.40
CA PHE A 155 -3.10 18.50 -18.54
C PHE A 155 -3.77 19.49 -19.54
N PRO A 156 -4.38 19.03 -20.65
CA PRO A 156 -5.08 19.96 -21.55
C PRO A 156 -6.20 20.76 -20.92
N LYS A 157 -6.82 20.25 -19.84
CA LYS A 157 -7.83 21.00 -19.07
C LYS A 157 -7.25 22.00 -18.09
N PHE A 158 -5.97 21.91 -17.82
CA PHE A 158 -5.27 22.75 -16.83
C PHE A 158 -4.06 23.43 -17.46
N PRO A 159 -4.22 24.33 -18.42
CA PRO A 159 -3.12 24.87 -19.22
C PRO A 159 -2.12 25.74 -18.43
N SER A 160 -2.44 26.08 -17.19
CA SER A 160 -1.52 26.78 -16.28
C SER A 160 -0.71 25.85 -15.39
N THR A 161 -0.93 24.53 -15.48
CA THR A 161 -0.24 23.53 -14.69
C THR A 161 0.96 23.01 -15.47
N ASP A 162 2.12 22.95 -14.81
CA ASP A 162 3.30 22.29 -15.36
C ASP A 162 3.03 20.78 -15.54
N ASP A 163 3.49 20.21 -16.63
CA ASP A 163 3.39 18.77 -16.92
C ASP A 163 4.58 17.96 -16.34
N ILE A 164 5.45 18.62 -15.59
CA ILE A 164 6.56 17.98 -14.89
C ILE A 164 6.04 17.35 -13.59
N LEU A 165 6.17 16.03 -13.47
CA LEU A 165 5.78 15.31 -12.28
C LEU A 165 6.72 15.61 -11.10
N GLY A 166 6.15 15.72 -9.91
CA GLY A 166 6.86 16.05 -8.68
C GLY A 166 6.16 15.46 -7.45
N THR A 167 6.38 16.10 -6.31
CA THR A 167 5.82 15.65 -5.02
C THR A 167 4.34 15.98 -4.83
N SER A 168 3.77 16.82 -5.69
CA SER A 168 2.34 17.15 -5.70
C SER A 168 1.60 16.28 -6.69
N MET A 169 0.50 15.65 -6.27
CA MET A 169 -0.30 14.77 -7.12
C MET A 169 -1.04 15.57 -8.19
N GLN A 170 -0.89 15.17 -9.45
CA GLN A 170 -1.52 15.79 -10.63
C GLN A 170 -2.47 14.85 -11.39
N SER A 171 -2.41 13.55 -11.12
CA SER A 171 -3.28 12.56 -11.77
C SER A 171 -4.75 12.76 -11.37
N VAL A 172 -5.64 12.57 -12.34
CA VAL A 172 -7.11 12.70 -12.19
C VAL A 172 -7.81 11.35 -12.13
N GLY A 173 -7.10 10.26 -12.39
CA GLY A 173 -7.61 8.90 -12.40
C GLY A 173 -6.51 7.90 -12.66
N GLU A 174 -6.91 6.64 -12.83
CA GLU A 174 -5.98 5.53 -13.07
C GLU A 174 -6.66 4.41 -13.83
N VAL A 175 -5.86 3.58 -14.47
CA VAL A 175 -6.27 2.30 -15.06
C VAL A 175 -5.43 1.19 -14.47
N MET A 176 -6.01 0.00 -14.37
CA MET A 176 -5.34 -1.20 -13.88
C MET A 176 -5.54 -2.35 -14.86
N SER A 177 -4.51 -3.11 -15.00
CA SER A 177 -4.55 -4.36 -15.76
C SER A 177 -3.68 -5.42 -15.09
#